data_5da43250fc47f541c5a783636a5cb06c
#
_entry.id   5da43250fc47f541c5a783636a5cb06c
#
_cell.length_a   1.000
_cell.length_b   1.000
_cell.length_c   1.000
_cell.angle_alpha   90.00
_cell.angle_beta   90.00
_cell.angle_gamma   90.00
#
_symmetry.space_group_name_H-M   'P 1'
#
loop_
_entity.id
_entity.type
_entity.pdbx_description
1 polymer ?
#
loop_
_entity_poly.entity_id
_entity_poly.type
_entity_poly.pdbx_seq_one_letter_code
_entity_poly.pdbx_strand_id
1 'polypeptide(L)'
;MGISIRTSVKAGPLRFNLSKSGIGVSAGVPGLRIGAGPRGNYVRVGSSGVMYLSSKPARSRPSVQTPPVASVPWNPAEVLMDDTSGLSALELRPTGGDDIVQQLNDAARRPRWGWIAAIAAFGIGAVLMPWGLIVWALAIPGCWWLFLRDGLRKNVVLFYDLEDNAARWFDRFVTSWDATSSSAKLWRTVQSGQVQTTYQHKVNAGVGSIVQRVSAEARIQQPRYLATNIDIPTVRAGSETLYFLPDRLLVGTGKRYSDVAYRHLTVRRSVTRFVEQPGHVPKDTQLIGETWQYVNVKGGPDRRFKNNPALPVVQYGRLEISTAQGLFWSVQSSRVTALDEAGSLLGMAPR
;
A
#
# COMPACT_ATOMS: atom_id res chain seq x y z
N MET A 1 -27.78 41.63 17.80
CA MET A 1 -26.53 42.24 17.25
C MET A 1 -25.34 41.75 18.07
N GLY A 2 -24.45 40.94 17.54
CA GLY A 2 -23.30 40.38 18.27
C GLY A 2 -22.04 41.17 17.95
N ILE A 3 -21.42 41.77 18.96
CA ILE A 3 -20.09 42.47 18.84
C ILE A 3 -19.03 41.38 18.67
N SER A 4 -18.34 41.35 17.52
CA SER A 4 -17.19 40.46 17.28
C SER A 4 -15.88 41.24 17.42
N ILE A 5 -15.11 40.96 18.49
CA ILE A 5 -13.77 41.54 18.67
C ILE A 5 -12.78 40.65 17.91
N ARG A 6 -12.01 41.28 17.04
CA ARG A 6 -10.89 40.63 16.32
C ARG A 6 -9.62 41.39 16.61
N THR A 7 -8.67 40.72 17.25
CA THR A 7 -7.34 41.28 17.49
C THR A 7 -6.34 40.58 16.56
N SER A 8 -5.46 41.37 15.93
CA SER A 8 -4.42 40.83 15.08
C SER A 8 -3.05 41.45 15.43
N VAL A 9 -2.07 40.57 15.61
CA VAL A 9 -0.68 40.95 15.86
C VAL A 9 0.17 40.60 14.64
N LYS A 10 0.98 41.53 14.16
CA LYS A 10 1.91 41.34 13.05
C LYS A 10 3.33 41.20 13.59
N ALA A 11 4.03 40.17 13.15
CA ALA A 11 5.44 39.95 13.40
C ALA A 11 6.13 39.63 12.07
N GLY A 12 6.64 40.67 11.39
CA GLY A 12 7.23 40.55 10.06
C GLY A 12 6.23 40.02 9.00
N PRO A 13 6.57 38.97 8.24
CA PRO A 13 5.68 38.36 7.24
C PRO A 13 4.53 37.57 7.86
N LEU A 14 4.57 37.32 9.16
CA LEU A 14 3.56 36.54 9.91
C LEU A 14 2.50 37.46 10.52
N ARG A 15 1.25 37.02 10.49
CA ARG A 15 0.13 37.68 11.16
C ARG A 15 -0.68 36.67 11.93
N PHE A 16 -0.83 36.92 13.23
CA PHE A 16 -1.67 36.13 14.14
C PHE A 16 -3.02 36.84 14.29
N ASN A 17 -4.09 36.13 14.06
CA ASN A 17 -5.45 36.64 14.21
C ASN A 17 -6.12 35.88 15.35
N LEU A 18 -6.54 36.60 16.36
CA LEU A 18 -7.29 36.06 17.50
C LEU A 18 -8.77 36.42 17.31
N SER A 19 -9.63 35.42 17.32
CA SER A 19 -11.06 35.59 17.20
C SER A 19 -11.80 34.66 18.17
N LYS A 20 -13.07 34.93 18.42
CA LYS A 20 -13.93 34.11 19.30
C LYS A 20 -14.03 32.63 18.83
N SER A 21 -13.75 32.35 17.57
CA SER A 21 -13.73 31.00 16.98
C SER A 21 -12.33 30.33 17.01
N GLY A 22 -11.31 30.97 17.58
CA GLY A 22 -9.96 30.44 17.74
C GLY A 22 -8.86 31.28 17.11
N ILE A 23 -7.63 30.76 17.15
CA ILE A 23 -6.42 31.42 16.67
C ILE A 23 -6.18 31.03 15.22
N GLY A 24 -5.95 32.01 14.36
CA GLY A 24 -5.52 31.83 12.97
C GLY A 24 -4.14 32.41 12.75
N VAL A 25 -3.30 31.72 11.98
CA VAL A 25 -1.97 32.17 11.59
C VAL A 25 -1.93 32.35 10.08
N SER A 26 -1.37 33.47 9.60
CA SER A 26 -1.16 33.68 8.17
C SER A 26 0.23 34.23 7.91
N ALA A 27 0.84 33.77 6.82
CA ALA A 27 2.11 34.23 6.31
C ALA A 27 1.95 34.71 4.86
N GLY A 28 2.66 35.77 4.49
CA GLY A 28 2.62 36.22 3.12
C GLY A 28 3.24 37.60 2.89
N VAL A 29 3.49 37.86 1.61
CA VAL A 29 3.96 39.13 1.04
C VAL A 29 2.80 39.86 0.36
N PRO A 30 2.95 41.15 0.00
CA PRO A 30 1.95 41.86 -0.77
C PRO A 30 1.59 41.08 -2.06
N GLY A 31 0.32 40.78 -2.25
CA GLY A 31 -0.20 39.99 -3.37
C GLY A 31 -0.37 38.50 -3.15
N LEU A 32 0.32 37.85 -2.17
CA LEU A 32 0.16 36.44 -1.86
C LEU A 32 0.13 36.21 -0.36
N ARG A 33 -0.92 35.56 0.15
CA ARG A 33 -1.05 35.22 1.57
C ARG A 33 -1.64 33.82 1.74
N ILE A 34 -0.98 33.02 2.56
CA ILE A 34 -1.45 31.68 2.96
C ILE A 34 -1.77 31.75 4.45
N GLY A 35 -2.90 31.17 4.85
CA GLY A 35 -3.29 31.14 6.26
C GLY A 35 -4.00 29.86 6.64
N ALA A 36 -3.84 29.53 7.93
CA ALA A 36 -4.55 28.47 8.61
C ALA A 36 -5.36 29.06 9.77
N GLY A 37 -6.60 28.64 9.93
CA GLY A 37 -7.48 29.12 10.97
C GLY A 37 -8.57 28.12 11.34
N PRO A 38 -9.38 28.43 12.35
CA PRO A 38 -10.43 27.54 12.86
C PRO A 38 -11.48 27.12 11.80
N ARG A 39 -11.59 27.87 10.70
CA ARG A 39 -12.51 27.60 9.58
C ARG A 39 -11.84 26.90 8.39
N GLY A 40 -10.57 26.50 8.53
CA GLY A 40 -9.80 25.84 7.48
C GLY A 40 -8.61 26.66 6.98
N ASN A 41 -7.86 26.06 6.05
CA ASN A 41 -6.73 26.69 5.38
C ASN A 41 -7.21 27.49 4.18
N TYR A 42 -6.59 28.65 3.95
CA TYR A 42 -6.92 29.48 2.81
C TYR A 42 -5.66 30.03 2.13
N VAL A 43 -5.76 30.22 0.83
CA VAL A 43 -4.77 30.92 0.02
C VAL A 43 -5.45 32.13 -0.61
N ARG A 44 -4.85 33.30 -0.43
CA ARG A 44 -5.33 34.55 -1.00
C ARG A 44 -4.28 35.09 -1.94
N VAL A 45 -4.65 35.26 -3.22
CA VAL A 45 -3.81 35.80 -4.27
C VAL A 45 -4.53 37.01 -4.86
N GLY A 46 -3.85 38.12 -4.97
CA GLY A 46 -4.40 39.29 -5.63
C GLY A 46 -3.77 40.60 -5.16
N SER A 47 -3.62 41.53 -6.09
CA SER A 47 -3.23 42.93 -5.89
C SER A 47 -4.31 43.80 -6.53
N SER A 48 -4.82 44.80 -5.80
CA SER A 48 -5.78 45.80 -6.27
C SER A 48 -7.02 45.26 -7.01
N GLY A 49 -8.00 44.76 -6.26
CA GLY A 49 -9.39 44.59 -6.73
C GLY A 49 -9.80 43.20 -7.20
N VAL A 50 -8.90 42.28 -7.49
CA VAL A 50 -9.26 40.87 -7.80
C VAL A 50 -8.68 39.95 -6.75
N MET A 51 -9.55 39.16 -6.08
CA MET A 51 -9.16 38.22 -5.05
C MET A 51 -9.63 36.81 -5.39
N TYR A 52 -8.69 35.88 -5.43
CA TYR A 52 -8.99 34.45 -5.47
C TYR A 52 -8.88 33.87 -4.04
N LEU A 53 -9.96 33.31 -3.54
CA LEU A 53 -10.02 32.66 -2.22
C LEU A 53 -10.31 31.19 -2.42
N SER A 54 -9.32 30.34 -2.13
CA SER A 54 -9.53 28.89 -2.05
C SER A 54 -9.48 28.48 -0.58
N SER A 55 -10.59 27.98 -0.06
CA SER A 55 -10.65 27.41 1.29
C SER A 55 -10.94 25.92 1.19
N LYS A 56 -10.04 25.08 1.70
CA LYS A 56 -10.37 23.70 2.02
C LYS A 56 -10.95 23.70 3.43
N PRO A 57 -12.12 23.08 3.68
CA PRO A 57 -12.66 22.97 5.02
C PRO A 57 -11.67 22.24 5.92
N ALA A 58 -11.44 22.74 7.13
CA ALA A 58 -10.70 22.02 8.14
C ALA A 58 -11.42 20.69 8.38
N ARG A 59 -10.68 19.57 8.32
CA ARG A 59 -11.22 18.31 8.81
C ARG A 59 -11.63 18.52 10.26
N SER A 60 -12.92 18.62 10.51
CA SER A 60 -13.50 18.51 11.85
C SER A 60 -13.04 17.16 12.41
N ARG A 61 -12.49 17.17 13.63
CA ARG A 61 -12.39 15.95 14.42
C ARG A 61 -13.78 15.32 14.42
N PRO A 62 -13.92 14.04 14.12
CA PRO A 62 -15.21 13.40 14.24
C PRO A 62 -15.60 13.46 15.71
N SER A 63 -16.59 14.30 16.05
CA SER A 63 -17.42 14.01 17.20
C SER A 63 -18.05 12.67 16.89
N VAL A 64 -18.00 11.74 17.83
CA VAL A 64 -18.77 10.50 17.77
C VAL A 64 -20.26 10.89 17.90
N GLN A 65 -20.80 11.43 16.83
CA GLN A 65 -22.22 11.38 16.56
C GLN A 65 -22.38 10.13 15.73
N THR A 66 -23.03 9.13 16.29
CA THR A 66 -23.62 8.03 15.54
C THR A 66 -24.35 8.68 14.36
N PRO A 67 -23.90 8.50 13.10
CA PRO A 67 -24.64 9.05 11.98
C PRO A 67 -26.04 8.43 12.07
N PRO A 68 -27.12 9.20 11.80
CA PRO A 68 -28.39 8.56 11.48
C PRO A 68 -28.03 7.59 10.34
N VAL A 69 -28.40 6.34 10.51
CA VAL A 69 -28.29 5.32 9.47
C VAL A 69 -29.07 5.90 8.29
N ALA A 70 -28.35 6.61 7.41
CA ALA A 70 -28.89 6.93 6.12
C ALA A 70 -29.22 5.57 5.53
N SER A 71 -30.49 5.29 5.34
CA SER A 71 -30.95 4.12 4.64
C SER A 71 -30.34 4.21 3.23
N VAL A 72 -29.17 3.62 3.06
CA VAL A 72 -28.60 3.38 1.73
C VAL A 72 -29.70 2.63 0.99
N PRO A 73 -30.18 3.12 -0.16
CA PRO A 73 -31.24 2.43 -0.87
C PRO A 73 -30.73 1.00 -1.12
N TRP A 74 -31.41 0.03 -0.52
CA TRP A 74 -31.04 -1.37 -0.61
C TRP A 74 -31.03 -1.79 -2.09
N ASN A 75 -29.85 -2.06 -2.62
CA ASN A 75 -29.67 -2.57 -3.96
C ASN A 75 -29.60 -4.11 -3.88
N PRO A 76 -30.64 -4.83 -4.33
CA PRO A 76 -30.65 -6.29 -4.23
C PRO A 76 -29.54 -6.98 -5.03
N ALA A 77 -28.89 -6.28 -5.94
CA ALA A 77 -27.74 -6.78 -6.72
C ALA A 77 -26.42 -6.62 -5.95
N GLU A 78 -26.36 -5.77 -4.94
CA GLU A 78 -25.15 -5.47 -4.21
C GLU A 78 -24.80 -6.62 -3.25
N VAL A 79 -23.54 -7.08 -3.33
CA VAL A 79 -22.98 -8.09 -2.43
C VAL A 79 -22.16 -7.37 -1.38
N LEU A 80 -22.45 -7.64 -0.10
CA LEU A 80 -21.63 -7.15 1.01
C LEU A 80 -20.21 -7.70 0.88
N MET A 81 -19.24 -6.79 0.87
CA MET A 81 -17.82 -7.11 0.76
C MET A 81 -17.15 -6.96 2.12
N ASP A 82 -16.58 -8.06 2.61
CA ASP A 82 -15.78 -8.09 3.83
C ASP A 82 -14.31 -7.83 3.50
N ASP A 83 -13.62 -7.07 4.35
CA ASP A 83 -12.19 -6.86 4.23
C ASP A 83 -11.45 -8.15 4.60
N THR A 84 -10.70 -8.67 3.64
CA THR A 84 -9.86 -9.87 3.78
C THR A 84 -8.38 -9.55 3.61
N SER A 85 -7.98 -8.28 3.72
CA SER A 85 -6.58 -7.88 3.55
C SER A 85 -5.66 -8.29 4.72
N GLY A 86 -6.25 -8.62 5.88
CA GLY A 86 -5.50 -8.93 7.10
C GLY A 86 -4.84 -7.70 7.74
N LEU A 87 -4.08 -7.91 8.80
CA LEU A 87 -3.35 -6.84 9.49
C LEU A 87 -2.13 -6.39 8.70
N SER A 88 -1.90 -5.09 8.67
CA SER A 88 -0.70 -4.48 8.07
C SER A 88 0.53 -4.64 8.98
N ALA A 89 1.74 -4.37 8.45
CA ALA A 89 2.97 -4.34 9.25
C ALA A 89 2.93 -3.36 10.44
N LEU A 90 1.98 -2.41 10.44
CA LEU A 90 1.80 -1.45 11.55
C LEU A 90 1.12 -2.07 12.76
N GLU A 91 0.30 -3.08 12.53
CA GLU A 91 -0.58 -3.72 13.53
C GLU A 91 -0.06 -5.09 13.97
N LEU A 92 0.74 -5.73 13.11
CA LEU A 92 1.37 -7.01 13.41
C LEU A 92 2.41 -6.86 14.53
N ARG A 93 2.37 -7.78 15.50
CA ARG A 93 3.41 -7.89 16.52
C ARG A 93 4.56 -8.74 15.98
N PRO A 94 5.81 -8.23 16.02
CA PRO A 94 6.98 -9.00 15.63
C PRO A 94 7.08 -10.29 16.46
N THR A 95 7.40 -11.41 15.82
CA THR A 95 7.51 -12.71 16.48
C THR A 95 8.89 -13.34 16.39
N GLY A 96 9.79 -12.75 15.63
CA GLY A 96 11.15 -13.24 15.41
C GLY A 96 12.09 -13.12 16.59
N GLY A 97 11.75 -12.32 17.60
CA GLY A 97 12.54 -12.20 18.85
C GLY A 97 13.83 -11.39 18.74
N ASP A 98 14.22 -10.96 17.55
CA ASP A 98 15.46 -10.22 17.31
C ASP A 98 15.22 -8.73 17.06
N ASP A 99 16.27 -7.91 17.32
CA ASP A 99 16.23 -6.46 17.10
C ASP A 99 16.23 -6.02 15.62
N ILE A 100 16.25 -6.96 14.65
CA ILE A 100 16.36 -6.67 13.22
C ILE A 100 15.22 -5.78 12.75
N VAL A 101 13.98 -6.09 13.13
CA VAL A 101 12.80 -5.28 12.77
C VAL A 101 12.89 -3.89 13.39
N GLN A 102 13.35 -3.81 14.64
CA GLN A 102 13.55 -2.53 15.30
C GLN A 102 14.64 -1.72 14.60
N GLN A 103 15.79 -2.34 14.28
CA GLN A 103 16.88 -1.69 13.55
C GLN A 103 16.43 -1.21 12.17
N LEU A 104 15.64 -2.01 11.42
CA LEU A 104 15.08 -1.63 10.13
C LEU A 104 14.13 -0.44 10.26
N ASN A 105 13.26 -0.45 11.25
CA ASN A 105 12.31 0.64 11.50
C ASN A 105 13.03 1.91 11.93
N ASP A 106 14.08 1.81 12.73
CA ASP A 106 14.91 2.94 13.14
C ASP A 106 15.71 3.49 11.95
N ALA A 107 16.29 2.63 11.12
CA ALA A 107 16.96 3.03 9.89
C ALA A 107 16.00 3.77 8.93
N ALA A 108 14.75 3.30 8.83
CA ALA A 108 13.71 3.91 8.00
C ALA A 108 13.25 5.29 8.52
N ARG A 109 13.32 5.52 9.84
CA ARG A 109 12.95 6.79 10.50
C ARG A 109 14.04 7.84 10.44
N ARG A 110 15.31 7.46 10.26
CA ARG A 110 16.44 8.40 10.26
C ARG A 110 16.28 9.46 9.19
N PRO A 111 16.42 10.77 9.55
CA PRO A 111 16.33 11.86 8.59
C PRO A 111 17.46 11.79 7.56
N ARG A 112 17.21 12.31 6.38
CA ARG A 112 18.19 12.43 5.30
C ARG A 112 18.91 13.75 5.44
N TRP A 113 19.94 13.79 6.27
CA TRP A 113 20.71 15.00 6.54
C TRP A 113 21.33 15.60 5.28
N GLY A 114 21.76 14.76 4.33
CA GLY A 114 22.28 15.23 3.04
C GLY A 114 21.28 16.08 2.26
N TRP A 115 20.00 15.69 2.20
CA TRP A 115 18.95 16.49 1.56
C TRP A 115 18.60 17.76 2.33
N ILE A 116 18.57 17.70 3.63
CA ILE A 116 18.33 18.89 4.48
C ILE A 116 19.44 19.91 4.27
N ALA A 117 20.70 19.46 4.32
CA ALA A 117 21.86 20.32 4.08
C ALA A 117 21.88 20.91 2.65
N ALA A 118 21.55 20.11 1.64
CA ALA A 118 21.49 20.57 0.25
C ALA A 118 20.42 21.65 0.03
N ILE A 119 19.22 21.46 0.59
CA ILE A 119 18.14 22.45 0.50
C ILE A 119 18.53 23.73 1.26
N ALA A 120 19.12 23.61 2.45
CA ALA A 120 19.58 24.76 3.23
C ALA A 120 20.70 25.52 2.51
N ALA A 121 21.70 24.83 1.99
CA ALA A 121 22.80 25.43 1.24
C ALA A 121 22.31 26.14 -0.02
N PHE A 122 21.36 25.53 -0.75
CA PHE A 122 20.72 26.15 -1.91
C PHE A 122 19.99 27.44 -1.54
N GLY A 123 19.16 27.41 -0.49
CA GLY A 123 18.40 28.57 -0.01
C GLY A 123 19.31 29.71 0.47
N ILE A 124 20.34 29.40 1.27
CA ILE A 124 21.30 30.40 1.75
C ILE A 124 22.07 31.01 0.60
N GLY A 125 22.57 30.18 -0.34
CA GLY A 125 23.31 30.70 -1.49
C GLY A 125 22.48 31.57 -2.41
N ALA A 126 21.18 31.27 -2.60
CA ALA A 126 20.27 32.07 -3.41
C ALA A 126 20.02 33.47 -2.80
N VAL A 127 19.94 33.54 -1.45
CA VAL A 127 19.71 34.81 -0.73
C VAL A 127 20.96 35.71 -0.75
N LEU A 128 22.15 35.11 -0.74
CA LEU A 128 23.43 35.81 -0.64
C LEU A 128 24.07 36.12 -2.00
N MET A 129 23.34 36.10 -3.11
CA MET A 129 23.91 36.43 -4.43
C MET A 129 24.53 37.85 -4.46
N PRO A 130 25.74 38.03 -5.09
CA PRO A 130 26.55 37.05 -5.86
C PRO A 130 27.47 36.16 -5.03
N TRP A 131 27.66 36.41 -3.73
CA TRP A 131 28.52 35.63 -2.81
C TRP A 131 28.02 34.19 -2.61
N GLY A 132 26.75 33.93 -2.93
CA GLY A 132 26.14 32.61 -2.87
C GLY A 132 26.84 31.54 -3.69
N LEU A 133 27.57 31.91 -4.74
CA LEU A 133 28.38 30.98 -5.55
C LEU A 133 29.48 30.33 -4.72
N ILE A 134 30.11 31.10 -3.81
CA ILE A 134 31.13 30.57 -2.89
C ILE A 134 30.50 29.59 -1.89
N VAL A 135 29.30 29.93 -1.37
CA VAL A 135 28.55 29.04 -0.49
C VAL A 135 28.26 27.69 -1.17
N TRP A 136 27.83 27.70 -2.41
CA TRP A 136 27.55 26.48 -3.17
C TRP A 136 28.82 25.67 -3.45
N ALA A 137 29.92 26.34 -3.84
CA ALA A 137 31.20 25.67 -4.08
C ALA A 137 31.72 24.92 -2.84
N LEU A 138 31.56 25.49 -1.64
CA LEU A 138 31.95 24.86 -0.38
C LEU A 138 30.92 23.83 0.11
N ALA A 139 29.64 24.03 -0.18
CA ALA A 139 28.57 23.12 0.25
C ALA A 139 28.54 21.80 -0.56
N ILE A 140 28.96 21.81 -1.86
CA ILE A 140 28.95 20.62 -2.71
C ILE A 140 29.72 19.45 -2.09
N PRO A 141 31.01 19.58 -1.72
CA PRO A 141 31.75 18.47 -1.12
C PRO A 141 31.18 18.05 0.25
N GLY A 142 30.69 19.01 1.04
CA GLY A 142 30.05 18.72 2.32
C GLY A 142 28.75 17.93 2.18
N CYS A 143 27.89 18.34 1.24
CA CYS A 143 26.66 17.63 0.92
C CYS A 143 26.95 16.22 0.36
N TRP A 144 27.94 16.11 -0.53
CA TRP A 144 28.39 14.83 -1.07
C TRP A 144 28.81 13.87 0.05
N TRP A 145 29.63 14.33 0.97
CA TRP A 145 30.05 13.52 2.15
C TRP A 145 28.85 13.13 3.02
N LEU A 146 27.90 14.04 3.26
CA LEU A 146 26.68 13.74 4.01
C LEU A 146 25.81 12.70 3.29
N PHE A 147 25.69 12.74 1.96
CA PHE A 147 24.95 11.73 1.19
C PHE A 147 25.59 10.35 1.33
N LEU A 148 26.92 10.25 1.23
CA LEU A 148 27.65 8.98 1.43
C LEU A 148 27.43 8.45 2.85
N ARG A 149 27.57 9.33 3.86
CA ARG A 149 27.37 8.98 5.27
C ARG A 149 25.93 8.54 5.55
N ASP A 150 24.94 9.22 4.98
CA ASP A 150 23.53 8.88 5.13
C ASP A 150 23.24 7.50 4.50
N GLY A 151 23.84 7.17 3.36
CA GLY A 151 23.75 5.86 2.73
C GLY A 151 24.25 4.73 3.62
N LEU A 152 25.45 4.91 4.20
CA LEU A 152 26.06 3.91 5.10
C LEU A 152 25.27 3.71 6.40
N ARG A 153 24.70 4.77 6.96
CA ARG A 153 23.98 4.73 8.24
C ARG A 153 22.58 4.13 8.15
N LYS A 154 22.01 4.02 6.96
CA LYS A 154 20.63 3.55 6.74
C LYS A 154 20.54 2.08 6.40
N ASN A 155 21.63 1.43 6.08
CA ASN A 155 21.60 0.02 5.73
C ASN A 155 21.90 -0.83 6.98
N VAL A 156 20.96 -1.70 7.31
CA VAL A 156 21.15 -2.82 8.22
C VAL A 156 21.79 -3.93 7.40
N VAL A 157 22.94 -4.41 7.81
CA VAL A 157 23.62 -5.50 7.11
C VAL A 157 23.32 -6.79 7.85
N LEU A 158 22.75 -7.75 7.13
CA LEU A 158 22.41 -9.07 7.64
C LEU A 158 23.08 -10.13 6.77
N PHE A 159 24.05 -10.82 7.33
CA PHE A 159 24.69 -11.94 6.69
C PHE A 159 24.02 -13.24 7.15
N TYR A 160 23.59 -14.04 6.20
CA TYR A 160 23.14 -15.39 6.44
C TYR A 160 24.27 -16.37 6.18
N ASP A 161 24.68 -17.08 7.21
CA ASP A 161 25.51 -18.28 7.11
C ASP A 161 24.55 -19.46 7.26
N LEU A 162 24.12 -19.98 6.11
CA LEU A 162 23.10 -21.01 6.06
C LEU A 162 23.77 -22.38 6.15
N GLU A 163 23.39 -23.15 7.16
CA GLU A 163 23.76 -24.57 7.26
C GLU A 163 23.05 -25.41 6.19
N ASP A 164 23.61 -26.54 5.84
CA ASP A 164 23.30 -27.38 4.67
C ASP A 164 21.81 -27.61 4.38
N ASN A 165 20.98 -27.82 5.38
CA ASN A 165 19.55 -28.11 5.18
C ASN A 165 18.72 -26.84 4.91
N ALA A 166 18.98 -25.79 5.66
CA ALA A 166 18.29 -24.50 5.49
C ALA A 166 18.69 -23.84 4.18
N ALA A 167 19.99 -23.93 3.79
CA ALA A 167 20.50 -23.48 2.50
C ALA A 167 19.75 -24.16 1.35
N ARG A 168 19.74 -25.51 1.34
CA ARG A 168 19.08 -26.29 0.27
C ARG A 168 17.58 -26.01 0.16
N TRP A 169 16.91 -25.81 1.28
CA TRP A 169 15.50 -25.43 1.26
C TRP A 169 15.31 -24.04 0.65
N PHE A 170 16.11 -23.07 1.07
CA PHE A 170 15.98 -21.70 0.61
C PHE A 170 16.35 -21.55 -0.87
N ASP A 171 17.41 -22.21 -1.33
CA ASP A 171 17.81 -22.22 -2.76
C ASP A 171 16.71 -22.80 -3.65
N ARG A 172 16.07 -23.89 -3.23
CA ARG A 172 14.91 -24.45 -3.94
C ARG A 172 13.74 -23.47 -3.95
N PHE A 173 13.52 -22.80 -2.83
CA PHE A 173 12.45 -21.80 -2.73
C PHE A 173 12.69 -20.62 -3.67
N VAL A 174 13.91 -20.08 -3.71
CA VAL A 174 14.34 -19.03 -4.65
C VAL A 174 14.14 -19.50 -6.09
N THR A 175 14.63 -20.71 -6.44
CA THR A 175 14.48 -21.27 -7.78
C THR A 175 13.00 -21.45 -8.17
N SER A 176 12.14 -21.93 -7.26
CA SER A 176 10.72 -22.09 -7.51
C SER A 176 10.01 -20.74 -7.74
N TRP A 177 10.60 -19.63 -7.26
CA TRP A 177 10.04 -18.29 -7.40
C TRP A 177 10.01 -17.80 -8.85
N ASP A 178 10.84 -18.33 -9.73
CA ASP A 178 10.86 -18.00 -11.16
C ASP A 178 9.53 -18.34 -11.82
N ALA A 179 8.91 -19.46 -11.46
CA ALA A 179 7.58 -19.81 -11.94
C ALA A 179 6.51 -18.79 -11.52
N THR A 180 6.62 -18.26 -10.30
CA THR A 180 5.71 -17.24 -9.78
C THR A 180 5.95 -15.88 -10.46
N SER A 181 7.21 -15.45 -10.58
CA SER A 181 7.59 -14.15 -11.15
C SER A 181 7.32 -14.06 -12.65
N SER A 182 7.39 -15.20 -13.37
CA SER A 182 7.13 -15.29 -14.81
C SER A 182 5.64 -15.42 -15.18
N SER A 183 4.73 -15.44 -14.18
CA SER A 183 3.30 -15.45 -14.44
C SER A 183 2.83 -14.17 -15.13
N ALA A 184 1.95 -14.29 -16.14
CA ALA A 184 1.48 -13.12 -16.89
C ALA A 184 0.79 -12.10 -16.00
N LYS A 185 0.07 -12.54 -14.95
CA LYS A 185 -0.53 -11.67 -13.96
C LYS A 185 -0.58 -12.33 -12.58
N LEU A 186 -0.38 -11.51 -11.57
CA LEU A 186 -0.56 -11.83 -10.16
C LEU A 186 -1.50 -10.80 -9.52
N TRP A 187 -2.29 -11.25 -8.56
CA TRP A 187 -3.20 -10.40 -7.80
C TRP A 187 -3.17 -10.80 -6.32
N ARG A 188 -3.47 -9.82 -5.47
CA ARG A 188 -3.83 -10.06 -4.08
C ARG A 188 -5.32 -9.77 -3.91
N THR A 189 -6.05 -10.69 -3.30
CA THR A 189 -7.43 -10.47 -2.89
C THR A 189 -7.41 -9.60 -1.63
N VAL A 190 -8.17 -8.50 -1.65
CA VAL A 190 -8.27 -7.56 -0.51
C VAL A 190 -9.65 -7.54 0.10
N GLN A 191 -10.69 -7.84 -0.69
CA GLN A 191 -12.05 -7.99 -0.19
C GLN A 191 -12.73 -9.16 -0.85
N SER A 192 -13.63 -9.80 -0.13
CA SER A 192 -14.48 -10.87 -0.67
C SER A 192 -15.90 -10.78 -0.11
N GLY A 193 -16.89 -11.12 -0.92
CA GLY A 193 -18.28 -11.16 -0.53
C GLY A 193 -18.97 -12.41 -1.04
N GLN A 194 -19.80 -13.01 -0.21
CA GLN A 194 -20.59 -14.18 -0.59
C GLN A 194 -21.89 -13.74 -1.27
N VAL A 195 -22.22 -14.40 -2.37
CA VAL A 195 -23.50 -14.23 -3.05
C VAL A 195 -24.57 -14.97 -2.26
N GLN A 196 -25.51 -14.23 -1.66
CA GLN A 196 -26.50 -14.77 -0.73
C GLN A 196 -27.87 -15.01 -1.36
N THR A 197 -28.24 -14.24 -2.39
CA THR A 197 -29.58 -14.29 -2.97
C THR A 197 -29.56 -14.85 -4.40
N THR A 198 -30.68 -15.47 -4.80
CA THR A 198 -30.85 -15.96 -6.17
C THR A 198 -30.76 -14.81 -7.21
N TYR A 199 -31.16 -13.61 -6.83
CA TYR A 199 -31.04 -12.45 -7.72
C TYR A 199 -29.60 -12.05 -7.92
N GLN A 200 -28.80 -11.95 -6.83
CA GLN A 200 -27.36 -11.69 -6.91
C GLN A 200 -26.64 -12.74 -7.76
N HIS A 201 -26.99 -14.02 -7.57
CA HIS A 201 -26.43 -15.10 -8.38
C HIS A 201 -26.70 -14.91 -9.89
N LYS A 202 -27.93 -14.51 -10.24
CA LYS A 202 -28.33 -14.27 -11.62
C LYS A 202 -27.59 -13.13 -12.29
N VAL A 203 -27.37 -12.01 -11.58
CA VAL A 203 -26.77 -10.79 -12.14
C VAL A 203 -25.24 -10.79 -12.08
N ASN A 204 -24.65 -11.74 -11.36
CA ASN A 204 -23.21 -11.90 -11.20
C ASN A 204 -22.69 -13.20 -11.87
N ALA A 205 -23.11 -13.45 -13.08
CA ALA A 205 -22.61 -14.56 -13.92
C ALA A 205 -22.69 -15.96 -13.27
N GLY A 206 -23.57 -16.16 -12.29
CA GLY A 206 -23.72 -17.42 -11.60
C GLY A 206 -22.61 -17.77 -10.62
N VAL A 207 -21.78 -16.79 -10.20
CA VAL A 207 -20.72 -17.04 -9.21
C VAL A 207 -21.27 -17.08 -7.79
N GLY A 208 -20.62 -17.87 -6.91
CA GLY A 208 -20.98 -17.97 -5.51
C GLY A 208 -20.32 -16.89 -4.62
N SER A 209 -19.28 -16.24 -5.13
CA SER A 209 -18.58 -15.17 -4.41
C SER A 209 -17.98 -14.15 -5.36
N ILE A 210 -17.86 -12.92 -4.89
CA ILE A 210 -17.22 -11.81 -5.59
C ILE A 210 -15.98 -11.42 -4.82
N VAL A 211 -14.91 -11.08 -5.50
CA VAL A 211 -13.65 -10.64 -4.88
C VAL A 211 -13.14 -9.35 -5.51
N GLN A 212 -12.59 -8.48 -4.66
CA GLN A 212 -11.83 -7.34 -5.11
C GLN A 212 -10.33 -7.67 -5.05
N ARG A 213 -9.64 -7.44 -6.15
CA ARG A 213 -8.23 -7.78 -6.32
C ARG A 213 -7.40 -6.53 -6.60
N VAL A 214 -6.20 -6.51 -6.03
CA VAL A 214 -5.16 -5.52 -6.35
C VAL A 214 -4.06 -6.22 -7.12
N SER A 215 -3.52 -5.57 -8.13
CA SER A 215 -2.38 -6.11 -8.88
C SER A 215 -1.22 -6.37 -7.95
N ALA A 216 -0.62 -7.55 -8.07
CA ALA A 216 0.55 -7.96 -7.33
C ALA A 216 1.71 -8.25 -8.29
N GLU A 217 2.91 -8.20 -7.75
CA GLU A 217 4.14 -8.42 -8.49
C GLU A 217 5.10 -9.28 -7.65
N ALA A 218 5.58 -10.36 -8.24
CA ALA A 218 6.60 -11.22 -7.65
C ALA A 218 7.96 -10.90 -8.26
N ARG A 219 8.95 -10.67 -7.42
CA ARG A 219 10.34 -10.35 -7.82
C ARG A 219 11.32 -10.92 -6.83
N ILE A 220 12.59 -10.92 -7.20
CA ILE A 220 13.70 -11.07 -6.27
C ILE A 220 14.20 -9.65 -5.97
N GLN A 221 14.03 -9.19 -4.74
CA GLN A 221 14.39 -7.83 -4.34
C GLN A 221 14.65 -7.73 -2.84
N GLN A 222 15.72 -7.03 -2.46
CA GLN A 222 16.01 -6.75 -1.05
C GLN A 222 15.10 -5.64 -0.49
N PRO A 223 14.74 -5.70 0.80
CA PRO A 223 14.10 -4.59 1.51
C PRO A 223 14.96 -3.33 1.45
N ARG A 224 14.34 -2.18 1.40
CA ARG A 224 15.00 -0.89 1.12
C ARG A 224 16.16 -0.53 2.06
N TYR A 225 16.14 -1.03 3.28
CA TYR A 225 17.12 -0.71 4.32
C TYR A 225 17.88 -1.93 4.81
N LEU A 226 17.79 -3.03 4.09
CA LEU A 226 18.45 -4.28 4.39
C LEU A 226 19.43 -4.60 3.26
N ALA A 227 20.68 -4.86 3.61
CA ALA A 227 21.69 -5.41 2.70
C ALA A 227 22.01 -6.83 3.16
N THR A 228 21.89 -7.80 2.26
CA THR A 228 22.15 -9.20 2.55
C THR A 228 22.98 -9.85 1.44
N ASN A 229 23.55 -11.02 1.75
CA ASN A 229 24.30 -11.86 0.81
C ASN A 229 23.41 -12.89 0.07
N ILE A 230 22.07 -12.81 0.23
CA ILE A 230 21.13 -13.77 -0.35
C ILE A 230 20.13 -13.08 -1.27
N ASP A 231 19.55 -13.83 -2.19
CA ASP A 231 18.45 -13.42 -3.04
C ASP A 231 17.13 -13.57 -2.28
N ILE A 232 16.34 -12.49 -2.17
CA ILE A 232 15.10 -12.49 -1.40
C ILE A 232 13.90 -12.51 -2.33
N PRO A 233 13.14 -13.61 -2.37
CA PRO A 233 11.85 -13.65 -3.04
C PRO A 233 10.86 -12.68 -2.40
N THR A 234 10.11 -11.95 -3.21
CA THR A 234 9.16 -10.94 -2.73
C THR A 234 7.86 -10.96 -3.49
N VAL A 235 6.76 -10.65 -2.80
CA VAL A 235 5.47 -10.31 -3.42
C VAL A 235 5.04 -8.93 -2.94
N ARG A 236 4.85 -8.03 -3.88
CA ARG A 236 4.35 -6.69 -3.62
C ARG A 236 2.92 -6.55 -4.13
N ALA A 237 2.04 -5.99 -3.31
CA ALA A 237 0.67 -5.62 -3.70
C ALA A 237 0.29 -4.28 -3.06
N GLY A 238 0.08 -3.26 -3.89
CA GLY A 238 -0.17 -1.90 -3.41
C GLY A 238 0.99 -1.33 -2.60
N SER A 239 0.73 -0.95 -1.35
CA SER A 239 1.72 -0.41 -0.42
C SER A 239 2.44 -1.46 0.42
N GLU A 240 2.02 -2.72 0.34
CA GLU A 240 2.54 -3.81 1.15
C GLU A 240 3.42 -4.75 0.35
N THR A 241 4.44 -5.30 1.01
CA THR A 241 5.37 -6.24 0.41
C THR A 241 5.72 -7.33 1.42
N LEU A 242 5.64 -8.57 0.98
CA LEU A 242 6.18 -9.72 1.70
C LEU A 242 7.59 -10.01 1.20
N TYR A 243 8.53 -10.18 2.12
CA TYR A 243 9.90 -10.59 1.85
C TYR A 243 10.16 -11.92 2.54
N PHE A 244 10.49 -12.92 1.77
CA PHE A 244 10.73 -14.27 2.28
C PHE A 244 12.21 -14.44 2.59
N LEU A 245 12.57 -14.38 3.87
CA LEU A 245 13.93 -14.61 4.37
C LEU A 245 14.11 -16.09 4.74
N PRO A 246 15.32 -16.60 4.92
CA PRO A 246 15.53 -18.01 5.27
C PRO A 246 14.90 -18.44 6.59
N ASP A 247 14.78 -17.54 7.55
CA ASP A 247 14.35 -17.78 8.93
C ASP A 247 12.96 -17.23 9.27
N ARG A 248 12.47 -16.26 8.48
CA ARG A 248 11.22 -15.53 8.75
C ARG A 248 10.60 -14.90 7.51
N LEU A 249 9.33 -14.58 7.61
CA LEU A 249 8.63 -13.72 6.67
C LEU A 249 8.67 -12.27 7.19
N LEU A 250 9.25 -11.34 6.40
CA LEU A 250 9.23 -9.92 6.72
C LEU A 250 8.08 -9.25 5.95
N VAL A 251 7.24 -8.51 6.64
CA VAL A 251 6.11 -7.76 6.09
C VAL A 251 6.47 -6.29 6.09
N GLY A 252 6.50 -5.65 4.93
CA GLY A 252 6.78 -4.23 4.79
C GLY A 252 5.55 -3.45 4.36
N THR A 253 5.21 -2.36 5.06
CA THR A 253 4.17 -1.41 4.67
C THR A 253 4.77 0.00 4.64
N GLY A 254 5.02 0.51 3.46
CA GLY A 254 5.67 1.81 3.28
C GLY A 254 7.09 1.85 3.83
N LYS A 255 7.29 2.43 5.02
CA LYS A 255 8.59 2.51 5.71
C LYS A 255 8.62 1.69 7.01
N ARG A 256 7.61 0.92 7.27
CA ARG A 256 7.48 0.10 8.47
C ARG A 256 7.62 -1.38 8.11
N TYR A 257 8.28 -2.10 8.98
CA TYR A 257 8.50 -3.53 8.87
C TYR A 257 8.02 -4.24 10.13
N SER A 258 7.46 -5.42 9.94
CA SER A 258 7.18 -6.40 10.98
C SER A 258 7.62 -7.77 10.48
N ASP A 259 7.88 -8.72 11.35
CA ASP A 259 8.26 -10.07 10.98
C ASP A 259 7.33 -11.12 11.57
N VAL A 260 7.28 -12.24 10.90
CA VAL A 260 6.53 -13.41 11.33
C VAL A 260 7.41 -14.65 11.15
N ALA A 261 7.64 -15.38 12.23
CA ALA A 261 8.38 -16.64 12.15
C ALA A 261 7.57 -17.69 11.39
N TYR A 262 8.23 -18.49 10.56
CA TYR A 262 7.58 -19.51 9.72
C TYR A 262 6.74 -20.53 10.51
N ARG A 263 7.14 -20.85 11.74
CA ARG A 263 6.35 -21.74 12.63
C ARG A 263 4.93 -21.25 12.91
N HIS A 264 4.66 -19.95 12.75
CA HIS A 264 3.33 -19.36 12.96
C HIS A 264 2.54 -19.21 11.66
N LEU A 265 3.13 -19.55 10.51
CA LEU A 265 2.46 -19.47 9.23
C LEU A 265 1.59 -20.71 8.98
N THR A 266 0.39 -20.43 8.52
CA THR A 266 -0.47 -21.42 7.88
C THR A 266 -0.51 -21.13 6.40
N VAL A 267 -0.07 -22.08 5.58
CA VAL A 267 -0.01 -21.96 4.13
C VAL A 267 -1.01 -22.91 3.50
N ARG A 268 -1.91 -22.38 2.66
CA ARG A 268 -2.90 -23.18 1.93
C ARG A 268 -2.77 -22.90 0.44
N ARG A 269 -2.81 -23.96 -0.35
CA ARG A 269 -2.82 -23.91 -1.81
C ARG A 269 -4.16 -24.40 -2.31
N SER A 270 -4.70 -23.72 -3.31
CA SER A 270 -5.95 -24.10 -3.94
C SER A 270 -6.00 -23.58 -5.37
N VAL A 271 -6.92 -24.12 -6.13
CA VAL A 271 -7.28 -23.62 -7.46
C VAL A 271 -8.65 -22.97 -7.36
N THR A 272 -8.77 -21.77 -7.91
CA THR A 272 -10.02 -21.00 -7.86
C THR A 272 -10.56 -20.81 -9.27
N ARG A 273 -11.86 -21.07 -9.45
CA ARG A 273 -12.58 -20.70 -10.69
C ARG A 273 -12.89 -19.22 -10.65
N PHE A 274 -12.69 -18.55 -11.77
CA PHE A 274 -12.94 -17.13 -11.89
C PHE A 274 -13.63 -16.81 -13.21
N VAL A 275 -14.55 -15.85 -13.21
CA VAL A 275 -15.20 -15.35 -14.42
C VAL A 275 -14.54 -14.04 -14.80
N GLU A 276 -13.89 -14.00 -15.95
CA GLU A 276 -13.21 -12.80 -16.44
C GLU A 276 -14.06 -12.07 -17.49
N GLN A 277 -13.73 -10.81 -17.71
CA GLN A 277 -14.30 -10.06 -18.83
C GLN A 277 -13.64 -10.49 -20.16
N PRO A 278 -14.38 -10.53 -21.27
CA PRO A 278 -13.79 -10.77 -22.58
C PRO A 278 -12.63 -9.80 -22.86
N GLY A 279 -11.51 -10.32 -23.35
CA GLY A 279 -10.31 -9.53 -23.61
C GLY A 279 -9.39 -9.24 -22.40
N HIS A 280 -9.78 -9.62 -21.19
CA HIS A 280 -8.95 -9.45 -19.99
C HIS A 280 -8.32 -10.75 -19.48
N VAL A 281 -8.54 -11.87 -20.17
CA VAL A 281 -7.95 -13.17 -19.83
C VAL A 281 -6.45 -13.15 -20.10
N PRO A 282 -5.60 -13.43 -19.08
CA PRO A 282 -4.17 -13.52 -19.28
C PRO A 282 -3.79 -14.68 -20.21
N LYS A 283 -2.66 -14.53 -20.91
CA LYS A 283 -2.24 -15.49 -21.96
C LYS A 283 -1.88 -16.87 -21.42
N ASP A 284 -1.45 -16.96 -20.18
CA ASP A 284 -1.00 -18.20 -19.52
C ASP A 284 -2.08 -18.86 -18.66
N THR A 285 -3.32 -18.40 -18.81
CA THR A 285 -4.47 -18.86 -18.01
C THR A 285 -5.14 -20.04 -18.66
N GLN A 286 -5.58 -21.00 -17.86
CA GLN A 286 -6.36 -22.13 -18.32
C GLN A 286 -7.86 -21.75 -18.40
N LEU A 287 -8.39 -21.75 -19.62
CA LEU A 287 -9.84 -21.63 -19.88
C LEU A 287 -10.51 -22.98 -19.59
N ILE A 288 -11.56 -22.97 -18.78
CA ILE A 288 -12.29 -24.19 -18.37
C ILE A 288 -13.74 -24.22 -18.87
N GLY A 289 -14.23 -23.10 -19.41
CA GLY A 289 -15.59 -23.01 -19.95
C GLY A 289 -16.03 -21.58 -20.15
N GLU A 290 -17.32 -21.42 -20.34
CA GLU A 290 -17.99 -20.13 -20.51
C GLU A 290 -19.23 -20.07 -19.63
N THR A 291 -19.61 -18.86 -19.25
CA THR A 291 -20.87 -18.54 -18.58
C THR A 291 -21.48 -17.29 -19.23
N TRP A 292 -22.61 -16.84 -18.73
CA TRP A 292 -23.28 -15.63 -19.21
C TRP A 292 -23.27 -14.57 -18.14
N GLN A 293 -23.23 -13.30 -18.54
CA GLN A 293 -23.29 -12.20 -17.58
C GLN A 293 -24.55 -12.29 -16.71
N TYR A 294 -25.67 -12.66 -17.33
CA TYR A 294 -26.94 -12.91 -16.63
C TYR A 294 -27.35 -14.35 -16.84
N VAL A 295 -27.39 -15.13 -15.76
CA VAL A 295 -27.74 -16.55 -15.81
C VAL A 295 -29.15 -16.79 -15.30
N ASN A 296 -29.82 -17.80 -15.85
CA ASN A 296 -31.06 -18.32 -15.28
C ASN A 296 -30.76 -19.28 -14.11
N VAL A 297 -31.79 -19.73 -13.41
CA VAL A 297 -31.64 -20.66 -12.27
C VAL A 297 -30.97 -21.98 -12.64
N LYS A 298 -31.05 -22.40 -13.91
CA LYS A 298 -30.47 -23.65 -14.43
C LYS A 298 -29.05 -23.46 -15.00
N GLY A 299 -28.45 -22.26 -14.89
CA GLY A 299 -27.08 -21.94 -15.36
C GLY A 299 -26.99 -21.51 -16.83
N GLY A 300 -28.09 -21.51 -17.61
CA GLY A 300 -28.09 -21.00 -18.98
C GLY A 300 -28.33 -19.48 -19.05
N PRO A 301 -28.31 -18.88 -20.27
CA PRO A 301 -28.56 -17.46 -20.45
C PRO A 301 -29.97 -17.07 -20.03
N ASP A 302 -30.10 -15.97 -19.32
CA ASP A 302 -31.41 -15.41 -18.98
C ASP A 302 -31.95 -14.59 -20.17
N ARG A 303 -33.00 -15.12 -20.82
CA ARG A 303 -33.61 -14.56 -22.04
C ARG A 303 -34.26 -13.18 -21.84
N ARG A 304 -34.44 -12.73 -20.61
CA ARG A 304 -34.98 -11.40 -20.31
C ARG A 304 -33.98 -10.29 -20.62
N PHE A 305 -32.69 -10.60 -20.67
CA PHE A 305 -31.64 -9.66 -20.98
C PHE A 305 -31.23 -9.78 -22.44
N LYS A 306 -31.58 -8.76 -23.25
CA LYS A 306 -31.27 -8.74 -24.67
C LYS A 306 -29.76 -8.71 -24.98
N ASN A 307 -29.00 -8.00 -24.14
CA ASN A 307 -27.54 -7.92 -24.23
C ASN A 307 -26.93 -8.75 -23.09
N ASN A 308 -26.68 -10.02 -23.35
CA ASN A 308 -26.18 -10.98 -22.41
C ASN A 308 -24.92 -11.66 -22.98
N PRO A 309 -23.73 -11.06 -22.84
CA PRO A 309 -22.50 -11.60 -23.38
C PRO A 309 -22.07 -12.88 -22.67
N ALA A 310 -21.44 -13.78 -23.42
CA ALA A 310 -20.72 -14.90 -22.85
C ALA A 310 -19.43 -14.41 -22.19
N LEU A 311 -19.13 -14.95 -21.00
CA LEU A 311 -17.96 -14.62 -20.20
C LEU A 311 -17.07 -15.86 -20.04
N PRO A 312 -15.75 -15.76 -20.25
CA PRO A 312 -14.84 -16.87 -20.05
C PRO A 312 -14.71 -17.24 -18.56
N VAL A 313 -14.77 -18.54 -18.29
CA VAL A 313 -14.52 -19.12 -16.98
C VAL A 313 -13.11 -19.72 -16.98
N VAL A 314 -12.28 -19.23 -16.09
CA VAL A 314 -10.86 -19.56 -16.02
C VAL A 314 -10.48 -20.18 -14.66
N GLN A 315 -9.32 -20.81 -14.62
CA GLN A 315 -8.72 -21.30 -13.39
C GLN A 315 -7.47 -20.50 -13.05
N TYR A 316 -7.37 -20.11 -11.77
CA TYR A 316 -6.21 -19.45 -11.19
C TYR A 316 -5.63 -20.26 -10.03
N GLY A 317 -4.30 -20.30 -9.95
CA GLY A 317 -3.63 -20.79 -8.77
C GLY A 317 -3.81 -19.80 -7.62
N ARG A 318 -4.02 -20.30 -6.41
CA ARG A 318 -4.22 -19.50 -5.20
C ARG A 318 -3.34 -19.99 -4.06
N LEU A 319 -2.60 -19.07 -3.47
CA LEU A 319 -1.78 -19.26 -2.29
C LEU A 319 -2.30 -18.35 -1.16
N GLU A 320 -2.72 -18.95 -0.07
CA GLU A 320 -3.11 -18.24 1.14
C GLU A 320 -2.04 -18.42 2.20
N ILE A 321 -1.61 -17.29 2.76
CA ILE A 321 -0.65 -17.21 3.85
C ILE A 321 -1.35 -16.50 5.00
N SER A 322 -1.47 -17.16 6.13
CA SER A 322 -2.17 -16.61 7.29
C SER A 322 -1.46 -16.94 8.60
N THR A 323 -1.75 -16.15 9.63
CA THR A 323 -1.31 -16.40 11.00
C THR A 323 -2.45 -16.20 11.99
N ALA A 324 -2.34 -16.82 13.15
CA ALA A 324 -3.26 -16.58 14.26
C ALA A 324 -3.22 -15.13 14.78
N GLN A 325 -2.17 -14.37 14.44
CA GLN A 325 -1.97 -12.97 14.85
C GLN A 325 -2.62 -11.96 13.89
N GLY A 326 -3.30 -12.43 12.83
CA GLY A 326 -4.07 -11.60 11.92
C GLY A 326 -3.41 -11.27 10.59
N LEU A 327 -2.20 -11.76 10.29
CA LEU A 327 -1.69 -11.71 8.92
C LEU A 327 -2.60 -12.56 8.03
N PHE A 328 -3.05 -11.99 6.92
CA PHE A 328 -3.75 -12.73 5.87
C PHE A 328 -3.37 -12.19 4.49
N TRP A 329 -2.85 -13.06 3.66
CA TRP A 329 -2.56 -12.78 2.27
C TRP A 329 -3.10 -13.89 1.38
N SER A 330 -3.91 -13.52 0.41
CA SER A 330 -4.42 -14.41 -0.63
C SER A 330 -3.88 -13.94 -1.97
N VAL A 331 -2.86 -14.62 -2.49
CA VAL A 331 -2.22 -14.35 -3.77
C VAL A 331 -2.82 -15.27 -4.82
N GLN A 332 -3.21 -14.72 -5.96
CA GLN A 332 -3.71 -15.46 -7.12
C GLN A 332 -2.76 -15.28 -8.29
N SER A 333 -2.49 -16.37 -9.03
CA SER A 333 -1.69 -16.38 -10.25
C SER A 333 -2.53 -16.79 -11.44
N SER A 334 -2.31 -16.11 -12.57
CA SER A 334 -2.91 -16.48 -13.86
C SER A 334 -2.50 -17.89 -14.31
N ARG A 335 -1.27 -18.32 -14.03
CA ARG A 335 -0.80 -19.68 -14.25
C ARG A 335 -1.16 -20.54 -13.03
N VAL A 336 -1.96 -21.57 -13.20
CA VAL A 336 -2.49 -22.41 -12.12
C VAL A 336 -1.39 -23.00 -11.24
N THR A 337 -0.31 -23.50 -11.84
CA THR A 337 0.78 -24.21 -11.13
C THR A 337 1.88 -23.31 -10.58
N ALA A 338 1.87 -22.01 -10.89
CA ALA A 338 2.98 -21.10 -10.56
C ALA A 338 3.24 -20.94 -9.05
N LEU A 339 2.23 -21.16 -8.23
CA LEU A 339 2.30 -21.03 -6.78
C LEU A 339 2.44 -22.37 -6.05
N ASP A 340 2.42 -23.50 -6.77
CA ASP A 340 2.33 -24.83 -6.15
C ASP A 340 3.64 -25.23 -5.47
N GLU A 341 4.77 -25.10 -6.15
CA GLU A 341 6.07 -25.48 -5.61
C GLU A 341 6.50 -24.53 -4.50
N ALA A 342 6.44 -23.23 -4.75
CA ALA A 342 6.76 -22.20 -3.76
C ALA A 342 5.90 -22.34 -2.50
N GLY A 343 4.58 -22.57 -2.67
CA GLY A 343 3.67 -22.77 -1.54
C GLY A 343 3.93 -24.08 -0.80
N SER A 344 4.34 -25.16 -1.49
CA SER A 344 4.78 -26.41 -0.86
C SER A 344 6.00 -26.21 0.02
N LEU A 345 7.04 -25.59 -0.56
CA LEU A 345 8.30 -25.32 0.14
C LEU A 345 8.07 -24.41 1.36
N LEU A 346 7.22 -23.39 1.20
CA LEU A 346 6.86 -22.48 2.30
C LEU A 346 6.15 -23.22 3.45
N GLY A 347 5.31 -24.21 3.14
CA GLY A 347 4.69 -25.06 4.15
C GLY A 347 5.67 -26.01 4.87
N MET A 348 6.84 -26.26 4.29
CA MET A 348 7.93 -27.08 4.84
C MET A 348 9.09 -26.23 5.38
N ALA A 349 8.92 -24.91 5.51
CA ALA A 349 9.96 -24.01 5.98
C ALA A 349 10.55 -24.47 7.32
N PRO A 350 11.85 -24.29 7.56
CA PRO A 350 12.48 -24.61 8.85
C PRO A 350 11.76 -23.92 10.00
N ARG A 351 11.45 -24.66 11.06
CA ARG A 351 10.69 -24.17 12.21
C ARG A 351 11.59 -23.71 13.34
#